data_ee82ca6d758875494dc2d712f56b00ff
#
_entry.id   ee82ca6d758875494dc2d712f56b00ff
#
_cell.length_a   1.000
_cell.length_b   1.000
_cell.length_c   1.000
_cell.angle_alpha   90.00
_cell.angle_beta   90.00
_cell.angle_gamma   90.00
#
_symmetry.space_group_name_H-M   'P 1'
#
loop_
_entity.id
_entity.type
_entity.pdbx_description
1 polymer ?
#
loop_
_entity_poly.entity_id
_entity_poly.type
_entity_poly.pdbx_seq_one_letter_code
_entity_poly.pdbx_strand_id
1 'polypeptide(L)'
;MISNQILQNTIEGLKNIARVDFCVMDTEGKEMASTADMRNCSKQAAEFAASFADSQEIQGYQYIKVMDDQQPEYVLIAGGSGEDVYTIAKMAAFQIQNLMVAYKERFDKDNFIKNLLLDNLLLVDIYGRAKKLHIPTDIGRVAMIVESENGKDNNALELTRVHIGGNGKDFITAVDENNVIVVKELSDTDTNKDIEKIAKNLISYLQKEGVAGVHVAYGTIIHEIKEVSRSYKEAKMALDVGKIFFDERNVIAYSLSLIHI
;
A
#
# COMPACT_ATOMS: atom_id res chain seq x y z
N MET A 1 1.94 9.72 5.56
CA MET A 1 2.06 9.44 7.01
C MET A 1 2.06 7.94 7.25
N ILE A 2 2.98 7.41 8.02
CA ILE A 2 3.00 5.99 8.42
C ILE A 2 1.96 5.79 9.53
N SER A 3 1.31 4.63 9.59
CA SER A 3 0.39 4.35 10.71
C SER A 3 1.15 4.13 12.02
N ASN A 4 0.54 4.53 13.14
CA ASN A 4 1.13 4.35 14.47
C ASN A 4 1.48 2.89 14.75
N GLN A 5 0.65 1.95 14.27
CA GLN A 5 0.90 0.51 14.44
C GLN A 5 2.19 0.05 13.78
N ILE A 6 2.51 0.59 12.60
CA ILE A 6 3.73 0.25 11.88
C ILE A 6 4.95 0.84 12.58
N LEU A 7 4.86 2.10 13.04
CA LEU A 7 5.90 2.70 13.85
C LEU A 7 6.14 1.89 15.13
N GLN A 8 5.08 1.48 15.82
CA GLN A 8 5.14 0.66 17.04
C GLN A 8 5.87 -0.66 16.77
N ASN A 9 5.43 -1.42 15.76
CA ASN A 9 6.06 -2.70 15.40
C ASN A 9 7.54 -2.52 15.05
N THR A 10 7.89 -1.41 14.39
CA THR A 10 9.26 -1.12 14.00
C THR A 10 10.16 -0.86 15.20
N ILE A 11 9.73 0.01 16.13
CA ILE A 11 10.55 0.32 17.31
C ILE A 11 10.61 -0.83 18.30
N GLU A 12 9.57 -1.67 18.41
CA GLU A 12 9.61 -2.91 19.18
C GLU A 12 10.63 -3.90 18.62
N GLY A 13 10.65 -4.07 17.29
CA GLY A 13 11.68 -4.86 16.61
C GLY A 13 13.09 -4.36 16.89
N LEU A 14 13.29 -3.03 16.79
CA LEU A 14 14.57 -2.39 17.08
C LEU A 14 14.98 -2.54 18.56
N LYS A 15 14.05 -2.38 19.52
CA LYS A 15 14.30 -2.63 20.94
C LYS A 15 14.76 -4.05 21.19
N ASN A 16 14.11 -5.05 20.58
CA ASN A 16 14.47 -6.46 20.74
C ASN A 16 15.91 -6.76 20.27
N ILE A 17 16.39 -6.05 19.26
CA ILE A 17 17.75 -6.19 18.73
C ILE A 17 18.76 -5.40 19.55
N ALA A 18 18.50 -4.13 19.78
CA ALA A 18 19.46 -3.18 20.35
C ALA A 18 19.41 -3.08 21.87
N ARG A 19 18.34 -3.55 22.51
CA ARG A 19 18.07 -3.44 23.97
C ARG A 19 18.04 -1.99 24.45
N VAL A 20 17.66 -1.07 23.58
CA VAL A 20 17.46 0.34 23.84
C VAL A 20 15.96 0.64 23.73
N ASP A 21 15.43 1.43 24.66
CA ASP A 21 14.06 1.89 24.59
C ASP A 21 13.94 3.06 23.62
N PHE A 22 12.85 3.07 22.86
CA PHE A 22 12.56 4.08 21.86
C PHE A 22 11.18 4.69 22.06
N CYS A 23 11.05 5.99 21.72
CA CYS A 23 9.80 6.67 21.53
C CYS A 23 9.86 7.50 20.27
N VAL A 24 8.79 7.50 19.49
CA VAL A 24 8.60 8.35 18.32
C VAL A 24 7.51 9.35 18.62
N MET A 25 7.82 10.62 18.51
CA MET A 25 6.89 11.73 18.70
C MET A 25 6.77 12.52 17.39
N ASP A 26 5.62 13.17 17.18
CA ASP A 26 5.49 14.17 16.11
C ASP A 26 6.22 15.49 16.48
N THR A 27 6.21 16.44 15.58
CA THR A 27 6.85 17.75 15.77
C THR A 27 6.19 18.62 16.85
N GLU A 28 4.98 18.27 17.30
CA GLU A 28 4.26 18.92 18.39
C GLU A 28 4.48 18.22 19.74
N GLY A 29 5.24 17.12 19.76
CA GLY A 29 5.56 16.36 20.94
C GLY A 29 4.47 15.34 21.35
N LYS A 30 3.55 15.02 20.45
CA LYS A 30 2.56 13.96 20.65
C LYS A 30 3.19 12.59 20.39
N GLU A 31 3.01 11.67 21.31
CA GLU A 31 3.48 10.30 21.17
C GLU A 31 2.75 9.56 20.03
N MET A 32 3.51 9.01 19.10
CA MET A 32 3.03 8.21 17.98
C MET A 32 3.26 6.71 18.23
N ALA A 33 4.39 6.36 18.86
CA ALA A 33 4.74 5.00 19.22
C ALA A 33 5.78 5.02 20.37
N SER A 34 5.74 4.05 21.29
CA SER A 34 6.70 3.99 22.39
C SER A 34 6.93 2.57 22.88
N THR A 35 8.16 2.25 23.27
CA THR A 35 8.52 0.97 23.92
C THR A 35 8.67 1.11 25.44
N ALA A 36 8.64 2.33 25.96
CA ALA A 36 8.69 2.66 27.41
C ALA A 36 7.94 3.97 27.67
N ASP A 37 7.57 4.24 28.93
CA ASP A 37 6.91 5.51 29.27
C ASP A 37 7.90 6.68 29.21
N MET A 38 7.83 7.45 28.12
CA MET A 38 8.64 8.65 27.85
C MET A 38 7.78 9.92 27.67
N ARG A 39 6.56 9.93 28.25
CA ARG A 39 5.63 11.08 28.14
C ARG A 39 6.19 12.38 28.72
N ASN A 40 7.10 12.29 29.68
CA ASN A 40 7.82 13.45 30.21
C ASN A 40 8.74 14.13 29.20
N CYS A 41 9.06 13.49 28.06
CA CYS A 41 9.89 14.03 26.98
C CYS A 41 9.11 14.87 25.95
N SER A 42 7.78 14.95 26.03
CA SER A 42 6.89 15.58 25.05
C SER A 42 7.27 17.06 24.77
N LYS A 43 7.47 17.86 25.81
CA LYS A 43 7.83 19.26 25.68
C LYS A 43 9.22 19.44 25.04
N GLN A 44 10.20 18.66 25.49
CA GLN A 44 11.55 18.68 24.94
C GLN A 44 11.59 18.23 23.48
N ALA A 45 10.74 17.26 23.10
CA ALA A 45 10.62 16.82 21.71
C ALA A 45 10.12 17.94 20.79
N ALA A 46 9.09 18.67 21.20
CA ALA A 46 8.58 19.80 20.44
C ALA A 46 9.61 20.96 20.31
N GLU A 47 10.29 21.29 21.41
CA GLU A 47 11.35 22.30 21.41
C GLU A 47 12.54 21.88 20.53
N PHE A 48 12.93 20.60 20.60
CA PHE A 48 13.99 20.03 19.76
C PHE A 48 13.59 19.98 18.27
N ALA A 49 12.35 19.62 17.94
CA ALA A 49 11.84 19.64 16.57
C ALA A 49 12.01 21.01 15.91
N ALA A 50 11.75 22.09 16.64
CA ALA A 50 11.90 23.47 16.19
C ALA A 50 13.36 23.98 16.17
N SER A 51 14.31 23.28 16.77
CA SER A 51 15.73 23.67 16.82
C SER A 51 16.44 23.49 15.48
N PHE A 52 17.67 24.00 15.35
CA PHE A 52 18.51 23.75 14.16
C PHE A 52 19.32 22.43 14.25
N ALA A 53 19.38 21.78 15.40
CA ALA A 53 20.14 20.57 15.60
C ALA A 53 19.42 19.34 15.00
N ASP A 54 20.15 18.48 14.33
CA ASP A 54 19.60 17.20 13.81
C ASP A 54 19.61 16.09 14.86
N SER A 55 20.47 16.23 15.88
CA SER A 55 20.56 15.33 17.01
C SER A 55 21.04 16.07 18.26
N GLN A 56 20.56 15.68 19.42
CA GLN A 56 20.94 16.28 20.70
C GLN A 56 20.73 15.29 21.85
N GLU A 57 21.60 15.30 22.85
CA GLU A 57 21.36 14.65 24.14
C GLU A 57 20.67 15.60 25.09
N ILE A 58 19.53 15.20 25.65
CA ILE A 58 18.74 15.99 26.61
C ILE A 58 18.36 15.06 27.76
N GLN A 59 18.80 15.39 28.96
CA GLN A 59 18.45 14.68 30.21
C GLN A 59 18.69 13.16 30.16
N GLY A 60 19.76 12.72 29.51
CA GLY A 60 20.12 11.31 29.41
C GLY A 60 19.35 10.51 28.33
N TYR A 61 18.70 11.23 27.40
CA TYR A 61 18.08 10.66 26.22
C TYR A 61 18.70 11.24 24.94
N GLN A 62 18.82 10.42 23.91
CA GLN A 62 19.22 10.87 22.59
C GLN A 62 17.99 11.23 21.78
N TYR A 63 17.94 12.49 21.28
CA TYR A 63 16.90 13.02 20.40
C TYR A 63 17.44 13.11 18.98
N ILE A 64 16.76 12.54 18.03
CA ILE A 64 17.16 12.57 16.62
C ILE A 64 15.95 12.92 15.75
N LYS A 65 16.12 13.88 14.84
CA LYS A 65 15.11 14.21 13.86
C LYS A 65 15.02 13.14 12.79
N VAL A 66 13.81 12.73 12.48
CA VAL A 66 13.47 11.90 11.31
C VAL A 66 12.89 12.83 10.25
N MET A 67 13.60 12.96 9.14
CA MET A 67 13.31 13.96 8.11
C MET A 67 12.44 13.36 7.00
N ASP A 68 11.42 14.12 6.51
CA ASP A 68 10.77 13.91 5.22
C ASP A 68 11.18 15.05 4.27
N ASP A 69 11.90 14.69 3.20
CA ASP A 69 12.56 15.59 2.27
C ASP A 69 13.50 16.60 2.99
N GLN A 70 13.26 17.60 3.56
CA GLN A 70 14.13 18.52 4.30
C GLN A 70 13.43 19.09 5.55
N GLN A 71 12.30 18.52 5.92
CA GLN A 71 11.53 18.96 7.07
C GLN A 71 11.45 17.83 8.11
N PRO A 72 11.53 18.14 9.40
CA PRO A 72 11.33 17.16 10.45
C PRO A 72 9.87 16.72 10.47
N GLU A 73 9.66 15.41 10.36
CA GLU A 73 8.32 14.78 10.45
C GLU A 73 8.12 14.15 11.83
N TYR A 74 9.18 13.50 12.36
CA TYR A 74 9.16 12.91 13.70
C TYR A 74 10.44 13.24 14.46
N VAL A 75 10.35 13.10 15.77
CA VAL A 75 11.48 13.06 16.71
C VAL A 75 11.57 11.64 17.27
N LEU A 76 12.67 10.96 17.00
CA LEU A 76 13.01 9.72 17.66
C LEU A 76 13.77 10.02 18.94
N ILE A 77 13.33 9.43 20.05
CA ILE A 77 13.96 9.51 21.35
C ILE A 77 14.46 8.12 21.71
N ALA A 78 15.73 7.99 22.07
CA ALA A 78 16.32 6.74 22.54
C ALA A 78 16.74 6.86 24.00
N GLY A 79 16.37 5.87 24.81
CA GLY A 79 16.68 5.83 26.25
C GLY A 79 18.14 5.48 26.50
N GLY A 80 18.84 6.37 27.20
CA GLY A 80 20.25 6.23 27.56
C GLY A 80 21.13 7.32 26.96
N SER A 81 22.35 7.39 27.46
CA SER A 81 23.40 8.32 27.05
C SER A 81 24.64 7.54 26.58
N GLY A 82 25.50 8.22 25.84
CA GLY A 82 26.75 7.66 25.33
C GLY A 82 26.74 7.36 23.83
N GLU A 83 27.91 7.08 23.31
CA GLU A 83 28.17 6.99 21.87
C GLU A 83 27.49 5.79 21.22
N ASP A 84 27.38 4.68 21.94
CA ASP A 84 26.70 3.46 21.45
C ASP A 84 25.19 3.72 21.29
N VAL A 85 24.54 4.36 22.27
CA VAL A 85 23.11 4.70 22.20
C VAL A 85 22.85 5.71 21.09
N TYR A 86 23.73 6.70 20.93
CA TYR A 86 23.66 7.65 19.83
C TYR A 86 23.71 6.99 18.45
N THR A 87 24.65 6.05 18.29
CA THR A 87 24.80 5.31 17.01
C THR A 87 23.54 4.46 16.74
N ILE A 88 23.03 3.74 17.74
CA ILE A 88 21.81 2.95 17.65
C ILE A 88 20.61 3.83 17.30
N ALA A 89 20.47 4.98 17.96
CA ALA A 89 19.41 5.93 17.70
C ALA A 89 19.45 6.48 16.27
N LYS A 90 20.65 6.79 15.75
CA LYS A 90 20.81 7.19 14.34
C LYS A 90 20.43 6.10 13.35
N MET A 91 20.80 4.85 13.63
CA MET A 91 20.38 3.72 12.79
C MET A 91 18.86 3.52 12.82
N ALA A 92 18.24 3.66 14.00
CA ALA A 92 16.79 3.56 14.15
C ALA A 92 16.06 4.71 13.40
N ALA A 93 16.56 5.94 13.52
CA ALA A 93 16.00 7.09 12.78
C ALA A 93 16.11 6.89 11.26
N PHE A 94 17.25 6.43 10.78
CA PHE A 94 17.46 6.10 9.36
C PHE A 94 16.52 4.99 8.89
N GLN A 95 16.29 3.95 9.70
CA GLN A 95 15.34 2.89 9.38
C GLN A 95 13.90 3.42 9.26
N ILE A 96 13.47 4.28 10.19
CA ILE A 96 12.15 4.91 10.14
C ILE A 96 12.04 5.81 8.90
N GLN A 97 13.09 6.56 8.57
CA GLN A 97 13.12 7.41 7.38
C GLN A 97 12.98 6.59 6.08
N ASN A 98 13.69 5.48 5.95
CA ASN A 98 13.55 4.57 4.81
C ASN A 98 12.14 3.99 4.72
N LEU A 99 11.54 3.66 5.86
CA LEU A 99 10.17 3.18 5.93
C LEU A 99 9.18 4.26 5.44
N MET A 100 9.39 5.53 5.83
CA MET A 100 8.58 6.67 5.34
C MET A 100 8.63 6.79 3.83
N VAL A 101 9.83 6.75 3.25
CA VAL A 101 10.04 6.83 1.79
C VAL A 101 9.28 5.70 1.08
N ALA A 102 9.41 4.46 1.57
CA ALA A 102 8.73 3.31 0.99
C ALA A 102 7.19 3.42 1.04
N TYR A 103 6.66 3.92 2.17
CA TYR A 103 5.21 4.14 2.31
C TYR A 103 4.71 5.27 1.42
N LYS A 104 5.45 6.37 1.30
CA LYS A 104 5.13 7.50 0.41
C LYS A 104 5.10 7.04 -1.05
N GLU A 105 6.10 6.29 -1.48
CA GLU A 105 6.15 5.73 -2.85
C GLU A 105 4.95 4.80 -3.11
N ARG A 106 4.63 3.91 -2.17
CA ARG A 106 3.46 3.03 -2.29
C ARG A 106 2.16 3.82 -2.38
N PHE A 107 1.98 4.85 -1.53
CA PHE A 107 0.80 5.70 -1.54
C PHE A 107 0.66 6.47 -2.85
N ASP A 108 1.76 6.99 -3.39
CA ASP A 108 1.77 7.70 -4.68
C ASP A 108 1.41 6.76 -5.84
N LYS A 109 1.90 5.51 -5.84
CA LYS A 109 1.54 4.48 -6.82
C LYS A 109 0.04 4.12 -6.72
N ASP A 110 -0.46 3.88 -5.51
CA ASP A 110 -1.88 3.58 -5.29
C ASP A 110 -2.78 4.73 -5.77
N ASN A 111 -2.44 5.98 -5.45
CA ASN A 111 -3.18 7.15 -5.91
C ASN A 111 -3.12 7.33 -7.43
N PHE A 112 -1.97 7.10 -8.03
CA PHE A 112 -1.82 7.16 -9.49
C PHE A 112 -2.74 6.14 -10.15
N ILE A 113 -2.72 4.88 -9.71
CA ILE A 113 -3.56 3.81 -10.28
C ILE A 113 -5.04 4.08 -10.04
N LYS A 114 -5.47 4.54 -8.86
CA LYS A 114 -6.86 4.93 -8.60
C LYS A 114 -7.36 6.00 -9.56
N ASN A 115 -6.58 7.06 -9.74
CA ASN A 115 -6.93 8.13 -10.68
C ASN A 115 -6.94 7.65 -12.14
N LEU A 116 -6.04 6.74 -12.51
CA LEU A 116 -6.01 6.13 -13.83
C LEU A 116 -7.24 5.27 -14.09
N LEU A 117 -7.64 4.40 -13.14
CA LEU A 117 -8.86 3.58 -13.22
C LEU A 117 -10.11 4.42 -13.39
N LEU A 118 -10.20 5.54 -12.67
CA LEU A 118 -11.34 6.46 -12.70
C LEU A 118 -11.33 7.45 -13.88
N ASP A 119 -10.33 7.37 -14.77
CA ASP A 119 -10.17 8.25 -15.92
C ASP A 119 -10.00 9.74 -15.54
N ASN A 120 -9.39 10.01 -14.40
CA ASN A 120 -9.20 11.35 -13.84
C ASN A 120 -7.86 11.99 -14.23
N LEU A 121 -7.10 11.39 -15.15
CA LEU A 121 -5.78 11.88 -15.55
C LEU A 121 -5.75 12.28 -17.03
N LEU A 122 -5.08 13.38 -17.30
CA LEU A 122 -4.76 13.75 -18.67
C LEU A 122 -3.65 12.85 -19.22
N LEU A 123 -3.64 12.62 -20.53
CA LEU A 123 -2.67 11.73 -21.18
C LEU A 123 -1.21 12.09 -20.85
N VAL A 124 -0.89 13.39 -20.83
CA VAL A 124 0.46 13.89 -20.49
C VAL A 124 0.83 13.52 -19.04
N ASP A 125 -0.13 13.62 -18.12
CA ASP A 125 0.08 13.29 -16.71
C ASP A 125 0.26 11.79 -16.50
N ILE A 126 -0.43 10.95 -17.27
CA ILE A 126 -0.30 9.49 -17.20
C ILE A 126 1.16 9.08 -17.41
N TYR A 127 1.75 9.49 -18.54
CA TYR A 127 3.12 9.11 -18.86
C TYR A 127 4.16 9.79 -17.95
N GLY A 128 3.94 11.06 -17.59
CA GLY A 128 4.82 11.80 -16.69
C GLY A 128 4.90 11.17 -15.30
N ARG A 129 3.75 10.83 -14.73
CA ARG A 129 3.66 10.18 -13.39
C ARG A 129 4.15 8.74 -13.43
N ALA A 130 3.80 7.96 -14.46
CA ALA A 130 4.28 6.59 -14.62
C ALA A 130 5.81 6.55 -14.63
N LYS A 131 6.47 7.46 -15.38
CA LYS A 131 7.93 7.59 -15.42
C LYS A 131 8.51 7.93 -14.04
N LYS A 132 7.91 8.91 -13.32
CA LYS A 132 8.36 9.30 -11.98
C LYS A 132 8.24 8.16 -10.96
N LEU A 133 7.19 7.34 -11.08
CA LEU A 133 6.89 6.22 -10.19
C LEU A 133 7.55 4.91 -10.64
N HIS A 134 8.39 4.95 -11.68
CA HIS A 134 9.05 3.77 -12.25
C HIS A 134 8.07 2.66 -12.67
N ILE A 135 6.90 3.05 -13.20
CA ILE A 135 5.87 2.14 -13.70
C ILE A 135 6.07 1.97 -15.21
N PRO A 136 6.33 0.75 -15.72
CA PRO A 136 6.44 0.51 -17.15
C PRO A 136 5.13 0.88 -17.87
N THR A 137 5.23 1.50 -19.06
CA THR A 137 4.07 2.00 -19.81
C THR A 137 3.57 1.04 -20.88
N ASP A 138 4.46 0.21 -21.44
CA ASP A 138 4.24 -0.59 -22.65
C ASP A 138 4.39 -2.09 -22.32
N ILE A 139 3.60 -2.59 -21.38
CA ILE A 139 3.56 -4.00 -21.00
C ILE A 139 2.12 -4.48 -20.90
N GLY A 140 1.92 -5.79 -21.10
CA GLY A 140 0.61 -6.43 -21.00
C GLY A 140 0.02 -6.28 -19.59
N ARG A 141 -1.24 -5.82 -19.50
CA ARG A 141 -2.00 -5.75 -18.24
C ARG A 141 -3.45 -6.11 -18.46
N VAL A 142 -4.11 -6.50 -17.38
CA VAL A 142 -5.56 -6.69 -17.33
C VAL A 142 -6.09 -6.12 -16.01
N ALA A 143 -7.24 -5.44 -16.07
CA ALA A 143 -7.96 -5.06 -14.86
C ALA A 143 -8.96 -6.14 -14.48
N MET A 144 -8.94 -6.50 -13.20
CA MET A 144 -9.87 -7.47 -12.60
C MET A 144 -10.59 -6.79 -11.44
N ILE A 145 -11.88 -7.08 -11.28
CA ILE A 145 -12.69 -6.66 -10.13
C ILE A 145 -13.00 -7.89 -9.32
N VAL A 146 -12.66 -7.87 -8.06
CA VAL A 146 -12.98 -8.89 -7.06
C VAL A 146 -14.06 -8.31 -6.17
N GLU A 147 -15.27 -8.81 -6.30
CA GLU A 147 -16.42 -8.44 -5.47
C GLU A 147 -16.66 -9.49 -4.40
N SER A 148 -17.09 -9.05 -3.21
CA SER A 148 -17.47 -9.93 -2.09
C SER A 148 -18.67 -9.36 -1.34
N GLU A 149 -19.49 -10.23 -0.75
CA GLU A 149 -20.77 -9.83 -0.11
C GLU A 149 -20.64 -9.07 1.23
N ASN A 150 -19.54 -9.20 1.93
CA ASN A 150 -19.39 -8.69 3.30
C ASN A 150 -18.36 -7.54 3.38
N GLY A 151 -18.76 -6.33 2.97
CA GLY A 151 -17.87 -5.18 2.87
C GLY A 151 -17.25 -4.67 4.19
N LYS A 152 -17.90 -4.82 5.35
CA LYS A 152 -17.45 -4.13 6.59
C LYS A 152 -16.46 -4.90 7.46
N ASP A 153 -16.45 -6.24 7.39
CA ASP A 153 -15.52 -7.08 8.14
C ASP A 153 -14.55 -7.83 7.20
N ASN A 154 -14.47 -7.38 5.94
CA ASN A 154 -13.86 -8.15 4.89
C ASN A 154 -12.40 -7.78 4.69
N ASN A 155 -11.52 -8.70 5.05
CA ASN A 155 -10.09 -8.61 4.81
C ASN A 155 -9.71 -8.93 3.34
N ALA A 156 -10.69 -8.85 2.40
CA ALA A 156 -10.51 -9.25 1.00
C ALA A 156 -9.38 -8.48 0.31
N LEU A 157 -9.22 -7.18 0.61
CA LEU A 157 -8.13 -6.37 0.06
C LEU A 157 -6.77 -6.91 0.51
N GLU A 158 -6.59 -7.16 1.81
CA GLU A 158 -5.31 -7.66 2.35
C GLU A 158 -5.05 -9.10 1.92
N LEU A 159 -6.07 -9.96 1.92
CA LEU A 159 -5.96 -11.34 1.43
C LEU A 159 -5.60 -11.38 -0.08
N THR A 160 -6.21 -10.51 -0.89
CA THR A 160 -5.87 -10.38 -2.31
C THR A 160 -4.42 -9.90 -2.48
N ARG A 161 -3.96 -8.95 -1.67
CA ARG A 161 -2.57 -8.50 -1.67
C ARG A 161 -1.58 -9.60 -1.30
N VAL A 162 -1.91 -10.42 -0.32
CA VAL A 162 -1.08 -11.57 0.08
C VAL A 162 -1.00 -12.61 -1.04
N HIS A 163 -2.13 -12.89 -1.70
CA HIS A 163 -2.19 -13.95 -2.71
C HIS A 163 -1.57 -13.53 -4.06
N ILE A 164 -1.84 -12.32 -4.54
CA ILE A 164 -1.40 -11.83 -5.85
C ILE A 164 -0.17 -10.94 -5.76
N GLY A 165 -0.07 -10.11 -4.72
CA GLY A 165 0.90 -9.00 -4.63
C GLY A 165 2.37 -9.39 -4.43
N GLY A 166 2.71 -10.68 -4.39
CA GLY A 166 4.05 -11.18 -4.02
C GLY A 166 5.22 -10.68 -4.87
N ASN A 167 4.98 -10.19 -6.09
CA ASN A 167 6.03 -9.74 -7.01
C ASN A 167 6.19 -8.22 -7.09
N GLY A 168 5.36 -7.44 -6.39
CA GLY A 168 5.43 -5.97 -6.40
C GLY A 168 5.12 -5.29 -7.74
N LYS A 169 4.71 -6.06 -8.76
CA LYS A 169 4.42 -5.58 -10.12
C LYS A 169 2.93 -5.30 -10.33
N ASP A 170 2.09 -5.93 -9.52
CA ASP A 170 0.64 -5.83 -9.60
C ASP A 170 0.14 -4.70 -8.70
N PHE A 171 -0.90 -4.00 -9.15
CA PHE A 171 -1.53 -2.96 -8.34
C PHE A 171 -2.85 -3.50 -7.78
N ILE A 172 -3.01 -3.42 -6.47
CA ILE A 172 -4.18 -3.92 -5.77
C ILE A 172 -4.71 -2.79 -4.89
N THR A 173 -5.90 -2.32 -5.22
CA THR A 173 -6.54 -1.18 -4.55
C THR A 173 -8.03 -1.43 -4.36
N ALA A 174 -8.68 -0.65 -3.52
CA ALA A 174 -10.14 -0.62 -3.40
C ALA A 174 -10.65 0.72 -3.92
N VAL A 175 -11.71 0.70 -4.71
CA VAL A 175 -12.39 1.91 -5.20
C VAL A 175 -13.63 2.18 -4.36
N ASP A 176 -14.24 1.15 -3.81
CA ASP A 176 -15.37 1.19 -2.87
C ASP A 176 -15.25 0.09 -1.80
N GLU A 177 -16.25 -0.02 -0.93
CA GLU A 177 -16.24 -0.94 0.22
C GLU A 177 -16.34 -2.44 -0.19
N ASN A 178 -16.86 -2.74 -1.37
CA ASN A 178 -17.19 -4.10 -1.81
C ASN A 178 -16.25 -4.62 -2.90
N ASN A 179 -15.51 -3.72 -3.57
CA ASN A 179 -14.76 -4.06 -4.76
C ASN A 179 -13.26 -3.84 -4.57
N VAL A 180 -12.51 -4.92 -4.65
CA VAL A 180 -11.05 -4.89 -4.77
C VAL A 180 -10.70 -4.94 -6.25
N ILE A 181 -9.88 -3.99 -6.69
CA ILE A 181 -9.39 -3.89 -8.05
C ILE A 181 -7.96 -4.38 -8.12
N VAL A 182 -7.71 -5.31 -9.04
CA VAL A 182 -6.38 -5.82 -9.36
C VAL A 182 -6.03 -5.39 -10.77
N VAL A 183 -4.95 -4.62 -10.94
CA VAL A 183 -4.33 -4.40 -12.24
C VAL A 183 -3.15 -5.35 -12.33
N LYS A 184 -3.35 -6.47 -12.99
CA LYS A 184 -2.38 -7.56 -13.12
C LYS A 184 -1.43 -7.30 -14.27
N GLU A 185 -0.12 -7.35 -14.00
CA GLU A 185 0.91 -7.40 -15.04
C GLU A 185 0.94 -8.81 -15.66
N LEU A 186 1.03 -8.86 -16.97
CA LEU A 186 1.05 -10.09 -17.76
C LEU A 186 2.37 -10.22 -18.51
N SER A 187 2.81 -11.44 -18.73
CA SER A 187 3.86 -11.75 -19.67
C SER A 187 3.32 -11.77 -21.11
N ASP A 188 4.20 -11.67 -22.09
CA ASP A 188 3.82 -11.68 -23.53
C ASP A 188 3.17 -13.01 -23.96
N THR A 189 3.32 -14.07 -23.17
CA THR A 189 2.75 -15.40 -23.41
C THR A 189 1.42 -15.64 -22.71
N ASP A 190 1.02 -14.76 -21.78
CA ASP A 190 -0.20 -14.92 -21.02
C ASP A 190 -1.44 -14.70 -21.90
N THR A 191 -2.41 -15.57 -21.72
CA THR A 191 -3.67 -15.62 -22.48
C THR A 191 -4.87 -15.42 -21.55
N ASN A 192 -6.06 -15.26 -22.14
CA ASN A 192 -7.31 -15.22 -21.36
C ASN A 192 -7.51 -16.48 -20.48
N LYS A 193 -6.97 -17.64 -20.88
CA LYS A 193 -7.04 -18.87 -20.07
C LYS A 193 -6.19 -18.77 -18.80
N ASP A 194 -5.05 -18.10 -18.89
CA ASP A 194 -4.18 -17.88 -17.74
C ASP A 194 -4.81 -16.89 -16.75
N ILE A 195 -5.44 -15.83 -17.27
CA ILE A 195 -6.21 -14.86 -16.46
C ILE A 195 -7.38 -15.58 -15.76
N GLU A 196 -8.13 -16.42 -16.46
CA GLU A 196 -9.22 -17.21 -15.88
C GLU A 196 -8.71 -18.14 -14.77
N LYS A 197 -7.55 -18.76 -14.97
CA LYS A 197 -6.90 -19.59 -13.95
C LYS A 197 -6.49 -18.79 -12.71
N ILE A 198 -5.91 -17.59 -12.91
CA ILE A 198 -5.57 -16.69 -11.81
C ILE A 198 -6.82 -16.29 -11.03
N ALA A 199 -7.91 -15.93 -11.72
CA ALA A 199 -9.18 -15.57 -11.11
C ALA A 199 -9.77 -16.73 -10.28
N LYS A 200 -9.78 -17.96 -10.82
CA LYS A 200 -10.26 -19.15 -10.11
C LYS A 200 -9.44 -19.47 -8.86
N ASN A 201 -8.11 -19.35 -8.97
CA ASN A 201 -7.21 -19.57 -7.83
C ASN A 201 -7.45 -18.53 -6.73
N LEU A 202 -7.64 -17.26 -7.10
CA LEU A 202 -7.95 -16.18 -6.16
C LEU A 202 -9.27 -16.43 -5.44
N ILE A 203 -10.34 -16.78 -6.17
CA ILE A 203 -11.64 -17.12 -5.57
C ILE A 203 -11.48 -18.27 -4.56
N SER A 204 -10.82 -19.36 -4.98
CA SER A 204 -10.62 -20.53 -4.12
C SER A 204 -9.84 -20.17 -2.85
N TYR A 205 -8.85 -19.28 -2.96
CA TYR A 205 -8.09 -18.80 -1.81
C TYR A 205 -8.95 -17.95 -0.88
N LEU A 206 -9.66 -16.94 -1.40
CA LEU A 206 -10.51 -16.07 -0.60
C LEU A 206 -11.64 -16.82 0.12
N GLN A 207 -12.29 -17.78 -0.57
CA GLN A 207 -13.31 -18.64 0.04
C GLN A 207 -12.74 -19.50 1.16
N LYS A 208 -11.52 -20.01 1.02
CA LYS A 208 -10.82 -20.80 2.04
C LYS A 208 -10.49 -19.96 3.28
N GLU A 209 -10.21 -18.67 3.10
CA GLU A 209 -10.00 -17.70 4.18
C GLU A 209 -11.32 -17.13 4.75
N GLY A 210 -12.46 -17.68 4.35
CA GLY A 210 -13.78 -17.33 4.91
C GLY A 210 -14.50 -16.17 4.24
N VAL A 211 -14.01 -15.68 3.08
CA VAL A 211 -14.69 -14.61 2.32
C VAL A 211 -15.84 -15.22 1.51
N ALA A 212 -17.08 -14.79 1.78
CA ALA A 212 -18.27 -15.31 1.11
C ALA A 212 -18.62 -14.49 -0.14
N GLY A 213 -19.38 -15.11 -1.08
CA GLY A 213 -19.96 -14.43 -2.25
C GLY A 213 -18.92 -13.80 -3.18
N VAL A 214 -17.76 -14.46 -3.36
CA VAL A 214 -16.66 -13.92 -4.18
C VAL A 214 -16.94 -14.11 -5.66
N HIS A 215 -16.98 -13.00 -6.40
CA HIS A 215 -17.04 -12.98 -7.86
C HIS A 215 -15.83 -12.21 -8.42
N VAL A 216 -15.28 -12.70 -9.52
CA VAL A 216 -14.18 -12.02 -10.22
C VAL A 216 -14.57 -11.76 -11.66
N ALA A 217 -14.58 -10.50 -12.06
CA ALA A 217 -14.75 -10.11 -13.46
C ALA A 217 -13.46 -9.46 -13.99
N TYR A 218 -13.16 -9.65 -15.27
CA TYR A 218 -11.99 -9.05 -15.89
C TYR A 218 -12.28 -8.51 -17.30
N GLY A 219 -11.55 -7.43 -17.63
CA GLY A 219 -11.62 -6.78 -18.94
C GLY A 219 -10.71 -7.46 -19.98
N THR A 220 -10.46 -6.77 -21.08
CA THR A 220 -9.52 -7.21 -22.11
C THR A 220 -8.07 -6.92 -21.69
N ILE A 221 -7.15 -7.72 -22.23
CA ILE A 221 -5.72 -7.47 -22.12
C ILE A 221 -5.40 -6.16 -22.87
N ILE A 222 -4.65 -5.28 -22.21
CA ILE A 222 -4.16 -4.03 -22.78
C ILE A 222 -2.64 -4.01 -22.76
N HIS A 223 -2.03 -3.25 -23.64
CA HIS A 223 -0.57 -3.16 -23.75
C HIS A 223 -0.01 -1.76 -23.43
N GLU A 224 -0.86 -0.76 -23.28
CA GLU A 224 -0.47 0.58 -22.90
C GLU A 224 -1.14 0.99 -21.57
N ILE A 225 -0.38 1.63 -20.69
CA ILE A 225 -0.87 2.01 -19.35
C ILE A 225 -2.10 2.93 -19.41
N LYS A 226 -2.19 3.80 -20.45
CA LYS A 226 -3.35 4.70 -20.64
C LYS A 226 -4.67 3.93 -20.82
N GLU A 227 -4.62 2.67 -21.24
CA GLU A 227 -5.80 1.85 -21.52
C GLU A 227 -6.31 1.08 -20.28
N VAL A 228 -5.65 1.21 -19.14
CA VAL A 228 -6.07 0.53 -17.89
C VAL A 228 -7.50 0.89 -17.52
N SER A 229 -7.92 2.16 -17.69
CA SER A 229 -9.31 2.58 -17.42
C SER A 229 -10.31 1.88 -18.34
N ARG A 230 -9.94 1.59 -19.59
CA ARG A 230 -10.77 0.82 -20.51
C ARG A 230 -10.98 -0.61 -20.01
N SER A 231 -9.89 -1.32 -19.71
CA SER A 231 -9.96 -2.69 -19.18
C SER A 231 -10.79 -2.76 -17.88
N TYR A 232 -10.67 -1.74 -17.03
CA TYR A 232 -11.47 -1.64 -15.80
C TYR A 232 -12.98 -1.43 -16.10
N LYS A 233 -13.33 -0.52 -17.02
CA LYS A 233 -14.73 -0.29 -17.44
C LYS A 233 -15.34 -1.55 -18.03
N GLU A 234 -14.58 -2.29 -18.84
CA GLU A 234 -14.97 -3.58 -19.39
C GLU A 234 -15.20 -4.64 -18.30
N ALA A 235 -14.29 -4.74 -17.33
CA ALA A 235 -14.46 -5.63 -16.17
C ALA A 235 -15.72 -5.30 -15.37
N LYS A 236 -16.02 -4.01 -15.18
CA LYS A 236 -17.23 -3.55 -14.49
C LYS A 236 -18.49 -3.94 -15.25
N MET A 237 -18.53 -3.71 -16.56
CA MET A 237 -19.65 -4.14 -17.40
C MET A 237 -19.83 -5.67 -17.35
N ALA A 238 -18.73 -6.43 -17.39
CA ALA A 238 -18.79 -7.89 -17.28
C ALA A 238 -19.39 -8.33 -15.93
N LEU A 239 -18.99 -7.68 -14.83
CA LEU A 239 -19.53 -7.97 -13.51
C LEU A 239 -21.03 -7.68 -13.42
N ASP A 240 -21.46 -6.50 -13.90
CA ASP A 240 -22.85 -6.08 -13.86
C ASP A 240 -23.76 -7.01 -14.71
N VAL A 241 -23.31 -7.39 -15.91
CA VAL A 241 -24.00 -8.34 -16.79
C VAL A 241 -24.01 -9.75 -16.19
N GLY A 242 -22.87 -10.15 -15.61
CA GLY A 242 -22.70 -11.47 -15.03
C GLY A 242 -23.67 -11.76 -13.89
N LYS A 243 -23.91 -10.79 -13.03
CA LYS A 243 -24.90 -10.88 -11.94
C LYS A 243 -26.32 -11.12 -12.43
N ILE A 244 -26.67 -10.62 -13.60
CA ILE A 244 -28.04 -10.74 -14.14
C ILE A 244 -28.23 -12.09 -14.86
N PHE A 245 -27.22 -12.56 -15.59
CA PHE A 245 -27.37 -13.66 -16.53
C PHE A 245 -26.59 -14.94 -16.16
N PHE A 246 -25.65 -14.85 -15.23
CA PHE A 246 -24.71 -15.94 -14.92
C PHE A 246 -24.54 -16.16 -13.41
N ASP A 247 -25.64 -16.23 -12.67
CA ASP A 247 -25.68 -16.37 -11.21
C ASP A 247 -24.83 -17.55 -10.66
N GLU A 248 -24.60 -18.57 -11.49
CA GLU A 248 -23.78 -19.74 -11.13
C GLU A 248 -22.27 -19.56 -11.43
N ARG A 249 -21.85 -18.46 -12.12
CA ARG A 249 -20.46 -18.27 -12.53
C ARG A 249 -19.74 -17.25 -11.65
N ASN A 250 -18.75 -17.70 -10.93
CA ASN A 250 -17.93 -16.84 -10.09
C ASN A 250 -16.80 -16.11 -10.86
N VAL A 251 -16.52 -16.51 -12.12
CA VAL A 251 -15.51 -15.85 -13.00
C VAL A 251 -16.19 -15.41 -14.28
N ILE A 252 -16.08 -14.12 -14.61
CA ILE A 252 -16.77 -13.50 -15.73
C ILE A 252 -15.74 -12.71 -16.57
N ALA A 253 -15.57 -13.12 -17.83
CA ALA A 253 -14.73 -12.40 -18.79
C ALA A 253 -15.58 -11.44 -19.62
N TYR A 254 -15.11 -10.21 -19.85
CA TYR A 254 -15.80 -9.25 -20.72
C TYR A 254 -16.04 -9.78 -22.14
N SER A 255 -15.08 -10.52 -22.71
CA SER A 255 -15.20 -11.12 -24.04
C SER A 255 -16.33 -12.16 -24.13
N LEU A 256 -16.71 -12.81 -23.02
CA LEU A 256 -17.82 -13.77 -22.97
C LEU A 256 -19.18 -13.08 -22.82
N SER A 257 -19.24 -11.89 -22.19
CA SER A 257 -20.48 -11.14 -22.02
C SER A 257 -21.00 -10.56 -23.33
N LEU A 258 -20.12 -10.27 -24.30
CA LEU A 258 -20.48 -9.74 -25.61
C LEU A 258 -21.13 -10.77 -26.56
N ILE A 259 -20.92 -12.08 -26.34
CA ILE A 259 -21.43 -13.13 -27.22
C ILE A 259 -22.91 -13.47 -26.92
N HIS A 260 -23.42 -13.00 -25.79
CA HIS A 260 -24.78 -13.30 -25.31
C HIS A 260 -25.74 -12.10 -25.28
N ILE A 261 -25.33 -10.95 -25.81
CA ILE A 261 -26.19 -9.80 -26.10
C ILE A 261 -26.53 -9.79 -27.59
#